data_78277407cb45dc8ae7656af3c0758dd4
#
_entry.id   78277407cb45dc8ae7656af3c0758dd4
#
_cell.length_a   1.000
_cell.length_b   1.000
_cell.length_c   1.000
_cell.angle_alpha   90.00
_cell.angle_beta   90.00
_cell.angle_gamma   90.00
#
_symmetry.space_group_name_H-M   'P 1'
#
loop_
_entity.id
_entity.type
_entity.pdbx_description
1 polymer ?
#
loop_
_entity_poly.entity_id
_entity_poly.type
_entity_poly.pdbx_seq_one_letter_code
_entity_poly.pdbx_strand_id
1 'polypeptide(L)'
;MTRMLKKPPFPVAEKERNLVVLQPGGESYIFAFSFGALVFFNVKNEKKVAGSFRKYAHAVIPKLIREDYSVAIGNETDAVTFDEVRIKEFSLDKLILIATVLAQSVSVEHIENVVETVLHKFERINLNLERESKLRVRGSDLIKILGTTNLILQQILSRLSLLDKPDITWDSPELETLFGHMRKMYELDDRFRAVEFKLDSIQDNSKALLSILQTRRSERLEIIIVALILIEVVLFVYELFR
;
A
#
# COMPACT_ATOMS: atom_id res chain seq x y z
N MET A 1 16.24 4.41 -3.87
CA MET A 1 16.62 5.41 -4.87
C MET A 1 18.05 5.90 -4.73
N THR A 2 18.50 6.38 -3.57
CA THR A 2 19.87 6.91 -3.37
C THR A 2 20.98 5.93 -3.79
N ARG A 3 20.85 4.63 -3.55
CA ARG A 3 21.82 3.61 -4.01
C ARG A 3 21.84 3.43 -5.53
N MET A 4 20.69 3.53 -6.19
CA MET A 4 20.57 3.43 -7.65
C MET A 4 21.22 4.62 -8.34
N LEU A 5 21.12 5.81 -7.77
CA LEU A 5 21.73 7.02 -8.31
C LEU A 5 23.25 7.03 -8.26
N LYS A 6 23.87 6.28 -7.34
CA LYS A 6 25.34 6.17 -7.27
C LYS A 6 25.93 5.32 -8.40
N LYS A 7 25.17 4.32 -8.88
CA LYS A 7 25.61 3.43 -9.98
C LYS A 7 24.36 2.91 -10.73
N PRO A 8 23.74 3.75 -11.56
CA PRO A 8 22.54 3.37 -12.29
C PRO A 8 22.85 2.22 -13.25
N PRO A 9 21.88 1.31 -13.52
CA PRO A 9 22.08 0.19 -14.44
C PRO A 9 22.13 0.62 -15.91
N PHE A 10 21.59 1.81 -16.21
CA PHE A 10 21.54 2.43 -17.54
C PHE A 10 21.81 3.93 -17.45
N PRO A 11 22.14 4.60 -18.58
CA PRO A 11 22.29 6.05 -18.61
C PRO A 11 21.05 6.76 -18.06
N VAL A 12 21.26 7.82 -17.29
CA VAL A 12 20.19 8.64 -16.71
C VAL A 12 19.83 9.72 -17.74
N ALA A 13 18.58 9.73 -18.18
CA ALA A 13 18.03 10.77 -19.04
C ALA A 13 17.52 11.95 -18.22
N GLU A 14 16.80 11.66 -17.13
CA GLU A 14 16.21 12.69 -16.27
C GLU A 14 16.14 12.22 -14.82
N LYS A 15 16.08 13.17 -13.89
CA LYS A 15 15.99 12.89 -12.46
C LYS A 15 15.12 13.92 -11.77
N GLU A 16 14.04 13.42 -11.17
CA GLU A 16 13.18 14.15 -10.26
C GLU A 16 13.28 13.65 -8.82
N ARG A 17 12.53 14.26 -7.91
CA ARG A 17 12.52 13.90 -6.49
C ARG A 17 12.19 12.42 -6.24
N ASN A 18 11.18 11.89 -6.94
CA ASN A 18 10.64 10.54 -6.75
C ASN A 18 10.80 9.64 -7.96
N LEU A 19 11.38 10.13 -9.05
CA LEU A 19 11.51 9.47 -10.34
C LEU A 19 12.95 9.56 -10.85
N VAL A 20 13.42 8.48 -11.44
CA VAL A 20 14.62 8.47 -12.28
C VAL A 20 14.25 7.86 -13.62
N VAL A 21 14.45 8.63 -14.67
CA VAL A 21 14.27 8.18 -16.05
C VAL A 21 15.60 7.68 -16.57
N LEU A 22 15.64 6.44 -17.03
CA LEU A 22 16.82 5.80 -17.61
C LEU A 22 16.55 5.51 -19.08
N GLN A 23 17.56 5.70 -19.93
CA GLN A 23 17.48 5.45 -21.36
C GLN A 23 18.47 4.35 -21.76
N PRO A 24 18.02 3.10 -21.90
CA PRO A 24 18.89 1.98 -22.31
C PRO A 24 19.45 2.12 -23.72
N GLY A 25 18.78 2.82 -24.60
CA GLY A 25 19.18 3.08 -25.97
C GLY A 25 18.00 3.40 -26.89
N GLY A 26 18.22 4.21 -27.91
CA GLY A 26 17.17 4.66 -28.83
C GLY A 26 16.02 5.37 -28.10
N GLU A 27 14.80 5.07 -28.52
CA GLU A 27 13.56 5.59 -27.92
C GLU A 27 13.00 4.66 -26.83
N SER A 28 13.86 3.95 -26.10
CA SER A 28 13.47 3.10 -24.99
C SER A 28 13.70 3.81 -23.67
N TYR A 29 12.70 3.81 -22.78
CA TYR A 29 12.78 4.47 -21.49
C TYR A 29 12.37 3.55 -20.35
N ILE A 30 13.00 3.73 -19.20
CA ILE A 30 12.67 3.05 -17.95
C ILE A 30 12.45 4.10 -16.88
N PHE A 31 11.25 4.14 -16.36
CA PHE A 31 10.86 5.04 -15.28
C PHE A 31 10.92 4.27 -13.96
N ALA A 32 11.85 4.64 -13.09
CA ALA A 32 12.06 3.99 -11.81
C ALA A 32 11.60 4.92 -10.68
N PHE A 33 10.52 4.52 -10.00
CA PHE A 33 9.91 5.30 -8.94
C PHE A 33 10.42 4.91 -7.56
N SER A 34 10.55 5.91 -6.66
CA SER A 34 11.07 5.72 -5.30
C SER A 34 10.24 4.77 -4.46
N PHE A 35 8.94 4.65 -4.74
CA PHE A 35 8.00 3.76 -4.08
C PHE A 35 8.03 2.31 -4.60
N GLY A 36 8.90 2.00 -5.56
CA GLY A 36 9.18 0.62 -5.98
C GLY A 36 8.51 0.16 -7.25
N ALA A 37 7.81 1.04 -7.98
CA ALA A 37 7.29 0.75 -9.31
C ALA A 37 8.36 0.98 -10.39
N LEU A 38 8.28 0.18 -11.46
CA LEU A 38 9.06 0.34 -12.68
C LEU A 38 8.08 0.36 -13.86
N VAL A 39 8.22 1.36 -14.72
CA VAL A 39 7.48 1.44 -15.99
C VAL A 39 8.47 1.36 -17.14
N PHE A 40 8.13 0.57 -18.15
CA PHE A 40 8.98 0.32 -19.32
C PHE A 40 8.26 0.84 -20.56
N PHE A 41 8.92 1.71 -21.30
CA PHE A 41 8.45 2.17 -22.59
C PHE A 41 9.38 1.66 -23.67
N ASN A 42 8.84 0.90 -24.64
CA ASN A 42 9.57 0.35 -25.78
C ASN A 42 10.84 -0.44 -25.41
N VAL A 43 10.80 -1.17 -24.27
CA VAL A 43 11.95 -1.93 -23.77
C VAL A 43 11.80 -3.41 -24.10
N LYS A 44 12.82 -3.99 -24.77
CA LYS A 44 12.89 -5.44 -25.02
C LYS A 44 13.36 -6.19 -23.76
N ASN A 45 12.83 -7.41 -23.56
CA ASN A 45 13.23 -8.28 -22.43
C ASN A 45 13.03 -7.66 -21.03
N GLU A 46 11.88 -7.03 -20.78
CA GLU A 46 11.52 -6.36 -19.51
C GLU A 46 11.85 -7.17 -18.26
N LYS A 47 11.58 -8.51 -18.27
CA LYS A 47 11.88 -9.41 -17.13
C LYS A 47 13.37 -9.42 -16.77
N LYS A 48 14.25 -9.46 -17.77
CA LYS A 48 15.71 -9.42 -17.56
C LYS A 48 16.14 -8.05 -17.03
N VAL A 49 15.57 -7.00 -17.62
CA VAL A 49 15.84 -5.61 -17.23
C VAL A 49 15.37 -5.37 -15.80
N ALA A 50 14.13 -5.76 -15.45
CA ALA A 50 13.60 -5.66 -14.09
C ALA A 50 14.48 -6.41 -13.08
N GLY A 51 15.04 -7.56 -13.46
CA GLY A 51 15.99 -8.31 -12.65
C GLY A 51 17.21 -7.50 -12.22
N SER A 52 17.69 -6.57 -13.06
CA SER A 52 18.84 -5.71 -12.74
C SER A 52 18.55 -4.69 -11.62
N PHE A 53 17.27 -4.40 -11.36
CA PHE A 53 16.83 -3.48 -10.31
C PHE A 53 16.69 -4.14 -8.93
N ARG A 54 16.65 -5.48 -8.83
CA ARG A 54 16.50 -6.20 -7.56
C ARG A 54 17.53 -5.80 -6.51
N LYS A 55 18.76 -5.53 -6.91
CA LYS A 55 19.84 -5.10 -5.99
C LYS A 55 19.62 -3.73 -5.36
N TYR A 56 18.69 -2.93 -5.88
CA TYR A 56 18.35 -1.61 -5.37
C TYR A 56 17.07 -1.63 -4.54
N ALA A 57 16.27 -2.70 -4.62
CA ALA A 57 15.05 -2.86 -3.85
C ALA A 57 15.37 -3.25 -2.40
N HIS A 58 14.63 -2.68 -1.44
CA HIS A 58 14.69 -3.11 -0.04
C HIS A 58 13.97 -4.45 0.17
N ALA A 59 12.88 -4.65 -0.56
CA ALA A 59 12.11 -5.88 -0.59
C ALA A 59 11.53 -6.08 -2.00
N VAL A 60 11.30 -7.34 -2.37
CA VAL A 60 10.63 -7.69 -3.62
C VAL A 60 9.31 -8.33 -3.26
N ILE A 61 8.23 -7.86 -3.88
CA ILE A 61 6.89 -8.42 -3.67
C ILE A 61 6.85 -9.84 -4.25
N PRO A 62 6.31 -10.84 -3.53
CA PRO A 62 6.24 -12.22 -4.01
C PRO A 62 5.45 -12.36 -5.31
N LYS A 63 4.34 -11.64 -5.44
CA LYS A 63 3.49 -11.61 -6.63
C LYS A 63 3.61 -10.22 -7.26
N LEU A 64 4.25 -10.15 -8.42
CA LEU A 64 4.35 -8.92 -9.20
C LEU A 64 2.97 -8.54 -9.74
N ILE A 65 2.61 -7.28 -9.55
CA ILE A 65 1.47 -6.65 -10.17
C ILE A 65 1.97 -6.05 -11.47
N ARG A 66 1.25 -6.25 -12.56
CA ARG A 66 1.62 -5.76 -13.88
C ARG A 66 0.40 -5.17 -14.55
N GLU A 67 0.61 -4.06 -15.18
CA GLU A 67 -0.34 -3.36 -16.03
C GLU A 67 0.34 -3.04 -17.35
N ASP A 68 -0.37 -3.26 -18.44
CA ASP A 68 0.09 -2.97 -19.80
C ASP A 68 -0.85 -1.90 -20.39
N TYR A 69 -0.27 -0.87 -20.99
CA TYR A 69 -1.03 0.24 -21.56
C TYR A 69 -0.37 0.74 -22.85
N SER A 70 -1.18 1.02 -23.87
CA SER A 70 -0.68 1.44 -25.17
C SER A 70 -0.58 2.95 -25.28
N VAL A 71 0.44 3.43 -26.01
CA VAL A 71 0.61 4.85 -26.34
C VAL A 71 0.58 4.98 -27.86
N ALA A 72 -0.42 5.67 -28.40
CA ALA A 72 -0.52 6.00 -29.82
C ALA A 72 -0.06 7.46 -30.06
N ILE A 73 0.80 7.68 -31.05
CA ILE A 73 1.39 8.98 -31.35
C ILE A 73 0.94 9.42 -32.73
N GLY A 74 0.76 10.73 -32.93
CA GLY A 74 0.39 11.32 -34.23
C GLY A 74 -1.11 11.60 -34.38
N ASN A 75 -1.83 11.78 -33.28
CA ASN A 75 -3.24 12.14 -33.28
C ASN A 75 -3.44 13.65 -33.33
N GLU A 76 -4.65 14.13 -33.66
CA GLU A 76 -4.97 15.56 -33.69
C GLU A 76 -4.98 16.19 -32.30
N THR A 77 -5.44 15.45 -31.29
CA THR A 77 -5.54 15.87 -29.88
C THR A 77 -5.15 14.77 -28.95
N ASP A 78 -4.72 15.14 -27.73
CA ASP A 78 -4.49 14.18 -26.65
C ASP A 78 -5.82 13.61 -26.17
N ALA A 79 -5.92 12.30 -26.04
CA ALA A 79 -7.11 11.62 -25.57
C ALA A 79 -6.73 10.38 -24.75
N VAL A 80 -7.51 10.11 -23.70
CA VAL A 80 -7.33 8.95 -22.83
C VAL A 80 -8.51 8.03 -23.00
N THR A 81 -8.23 6.76 -23.29
CA THR A 81 -9.23 5.69 -23.35
C THR A 81 -8.83 4.56 -22.41
N PHE A 82 -9.67 3.54 -22.27
CA PHE A 82 -9.40 2.41 -21.37
C PHE A 82 -8.15 1.61 -21.79
N ASP A 83 -7.93 1.43 -23.08
CA ASP A 83 -6.85 0.58 -23.60
C ASP A 83 -5.61 1.34 -24.05
N GLU A 84 -5.75 2.63 -24.35
CA GLU A 84 -4.66 3.41 -24.89
C GLU A 84 -4.77 4.90 -24.56
N VAL A 85 -3.63 5.57 -24.49
CA VAL A 85 -3.52 7.02 -24.55
C VAL A 85 -3.06 7.43 -25.95
N ARG A 86 -3.77 8.38 -26.52
CA ARG A 86 -3.43 8.99 -27.81
C ARG A 86 -2.80 10.33 -27.51
N ILE A 87 -1.60 10.56 -28.03
CA ILE A 87 -0.90 11.84 -27.89
C ILE A 87 -0.61 12.44 -29.26
N LYS A 88 -0.72 13.78 -29.34
CA LYS A 88 -0.50 14.51 -30.58
C LYS A 88 0.93 14.35 -31.08
N GLU A 89 1.89 14.54 -30.20
CA GLU A 89 3.32 14.43 -30.48
C GLU A 89 4.07 13.74 -29.36
N PHE A 90 5.19 13.12 -29.71
CA PHE A 90 6.09 12.52 -28.73
C PHE A 90 6.69 13.61 -27.84
N SER A 91 6.53 13.44 -26.54
CA SER A 91 7.17 14.27 -25.52
C SER A 91 7.59 13.40 -24.36
N LEU A 92 8.81 13.61 -23.85
CA LEU A 92 9.28 12.91 -22.65
C LEU A 92 8.41 13.26 -21.43
N ASP A 93 7.97 14.51 -21.33
CA ASP A 93 7.08 14.97 -20.24
C ASP A 93 5.74 14.23 -20.24
N LYS A 94 5.14 14.04 -21.43
CA LYS A 94 3.92 13.23 -21.57
C LYS A 94 4.16 11.77 -21.15
N LEU A 95 5.29 11.19 -21.52
CA LEU A 95 5.65 9.84 -21.11
C LEU A 95 5.90 9.73 -19.59
N ILE A 96 6.57 10.72 -18.98
CA ILE A 96 6.77 10.80 -17.54
C ILE A 96 5.42 10.81 -16.82
N LEU A 97 4.48 11.61 -17.31
CA LEU A 97 3.15 11.75 -16.77
C LEU A 97 2.36 10.42 -16.87
N ILE A 98 2.35 9.82 -18.06
CA ILE A 98 1.70 8.51 -18.29
C ILE A 98 2.31 7.45 -17.38
N ALA A 99 3.64 7.37 -17.34
CA ALA A 99 4.37 6.43 -16.49
C ALA A 99 4.08 6.66 -15.00
N THR A 100 3.91 7.92 -14.57
CA THR A 100 3.57 8.25 -13.19
C THR A 100 2.21 7.70 -12.80
N VAL A 101 1.19 7.91 -13.64
CA VAL A 101 -0.18 7.40 -13.35
C VAL A 101 -0.21 5.87 -13.34
N LEU A 102 0.44 5.20 -14.29
CA LEU A 102 0.55 3.74 -14.30
C LEU A 102 1.26 3.20 -13.05
N ALA A 103 2.36 3.85 -12.65
CA ALA A 103 3.09 3.48 -11.44
C ALA A 103 2.25 3.70 -10.16
N GLN A 104 1.44 4.77 -10.13
CA GLN A 104 0.49 5.04 -9.05
C GLN A 104 -0.59 3.95 -9.00
N SER A 105 -1.20 3.59 -10.14
CA SER A 105 -2.23 2.55 -10.25
C SER A 105 -1.75 1.21 -9.70
N VAL A 106 -0.62 0.71 -10.20
CA VAL A 106 -0.01 -0.56 -9.73
C VAL A 106 0.33 -0.51 -8.24
N SER A 107 0.73 0.64 -7.72
CA SER A 107 1.07 0.79 -6.31
C SER A 107 -0.17 0.81 -5.42
N VAL A 108 -1.24 1.46 -5.85
CA VAL A 108 -2.55 1.43 -5.17
C VAL A 108 -3.09 0.01 -5.15
N GLU A 109 -3.04 -0.72 -6.27
CA GLU A 109 -3.45 -2.13 -6.34
C GLU A 109 -2.67 -3.01 -5.37
N HIS A 110 -1.36 -2.77 -5.22
CA HIS A 110 -0.58 -3.48 -4.21
C HIS A 110 -1.10 -3.22 -2.80
N ILE A 111 -1.40 -1.98 -2.46
CA ILE A 111 -1.93 -1.61 -1.14
C ILE A 111 -3.31 -2.23 -0.93
N GLU A 112 -4.19 -2.17 -1.93
CA GLU A 112 -5.52 -2.81 -1.91
C GLU A 112 -5.41 -4.30 -1.57
N ASN A 113 -4.51 -5.04 -2.25
CA ASN A 113 -4.29 -6.47 -2.01
C ASN A 113 -3.79 -6.76 -0.59
N VAL A 114 -2.92 -5.90 -0.03
CA VAL A 114 -2.43 -6.06 1.35
C VAL A 114 -3.56 -5.79 2.35
N VAL A 115 -4.32 -4.73 2.15
CA VAL A 115 -5.47 -4.38 3.00
C VAL A 115 -6.54 -5.47 2.98
N GLU A 116 -6.86 -6.01 1.81
CA GLU A 116 -7.82 -7.10 1.65
C GLU A 116 -7.38 -8.36 2.40
N THR A 117 -6.09 -8.68 2.34
CA THR A 117 -5.51 -9.80 3.12
C THR A 117 -5.73 -9.61 4.63
N VAL A 118 -5.64 -8.38 5.13
CA VAL A 118 -5.88 -8.06 6.54
C VAL A 118 -7.37 -8.14 6.87
N LEU A 119 -8.24 -7.61 6.01
CA LEU A 119 -9.70 -7.67 6.18
C LEU A 119 -10.19 -9.11 6.28
N HIS A 120 -9.74 -10.00 5.40
CA HIS A 120 -10.10 -11.42 5.49
C HIS A 120 -9.68 -12.09 6.80
N LYS A 121 -8.59 -11.66 7.42
CA LYS A 121 -8.22 -12.16 8.76
C LYS A 121 -9.23 -11.71 9.81
N PHE A 122 -9.70 -10.45 9.74
CA PHE A 122 -10.72 -9.92 10.64
C PHE A 122 -12.06 -10.61 10.46
N GLU A 123 -12.48 -10.79 9.22
CA GLU A 123 -13.72 -11.51 8.90
C GLU A 123 -13.74 -12.90 9.57
N ARG A 124 -12.65 -13.66 9.44
CA ARG A 124 -12.52 -14.97 10.10
C ARG A 124 -12.60 -14.89 11.63
N ILE A 125 -12.03 -13.84 12.23
CA ILE A 125 -12.12 -13.61 13.67
C ILE A 125 -13.56 -13.32 14.07
N ASN A 126 -14.25 -12.46 13.35
CA ASN A 126 -15.64 -12.08 13.62
C ASN A 126 -16.59 -13.27 13.44
N LEU A 127 -16.43 -14.08 12.39
CA LEU A 127 -17.20 -15.30 12.18
C LEU A 127 -17.02 -16.31 13.34
N ASN A 128 -15.80 -16.46 13.85
CA ASN A 128 -15.56 -17.32 15.02
C ASN A 128 -16.21 -16.74 16.29
N LEU A 129 -16.18 -15.43 16.46
CA LEU A 129 -16.83 -14.75 17.58
C LEU A 129 -18.36 -14.91 17.54
N GLU A 130 -18.96 -14.78 16.36
CA GLU A 130 -20.40 -14.99 16.15
C GLU A 130 -20.83 -16.42 16.49
N ARG A 131 -20.12 -17.42 15.94
CA ARG A 131 -20.50 -18.82 16.08
C ARG A 131 -20.30 -19.40 17.49
N GLU A 132 -19.23 -19.00 18.14
CA GLU A 132 -18.81 -19.63 19.40
C GLU A 132 -18.97 -18.70 20.61
N SER A 133 -19.33 -17.44 20.42
CA SER A 133 -19.34 -16.40 21.46
C SER A 133 -18.02 -16.35 22.26
N LYS A 134 -16.95 -16.87 21.70
CA LYS A 134 -15.61 -16.93 22.29
C LYS A 134 -14.58 -16.38 21.35
N LEU A 135 -13.81 -15.43 21.83
CA LEU A 135 -12.67 -14.90 21.10
C LEU A 135 -11.50 -15.89 21.18
N ARG A 136 -11.32 -16.71 20.15
CA ARG A 136 -10.21 -17.68 20.06
C ARG A 136 -8.96 -17.08 19.41
N VAL A 137 -8.71 -15.80 19.64
CA VAL A 137 -7.54 -15.10 19.11
C VAL A 137 -6.64 -14.68 20.25
N ARG A 138 -5.36 -14.90 20.10
CA ARG A 138 -4.37 -14.43 21.07
C ARG A 138 -4.22 -12.90 20.95
N GLY A 139 -4.08 -12.23 22.08
CA GLY A 139 -3.82 -10.78 22.09
C GLY A 139 -2.60 -10.39 21.24
N SER A 140 -1.56 -11.27 21.22
CA SER A 140 -0.38 -11.10 20.37
C SER A 140 -0.70 -11.04 18.86
N ASP A 141 -1.71 -11.77 18.41
CA ASP A 141 -2.07 -11.80 16.99
C ASP A 141 -2.83 -10.55 16.60
N LEU A 142 -3.70 -10.03 17.49
CA LEU A 142 -4.33 -8.72 17.30
C LEU A 142 -3.32 -7.57 17.31
N ILE A 143 -2.33 -7.61 18.20
CA ILE A 143 -1.25 -6.63 18.22
C ILE A 143 -0.43 -6.67 16.92
N LYS A 144 -0.16 -7.85 16.37
CA LYS A 144 0.50 -7.99 15.07
C LYS A 144 -0.34 -7.39 13.93
N ILE A 145 -1.65 -7.59 13.93
CA ILE A 145 -2.56 -7.01 12.93
C ILE A 145 -2.52 -5.48 13.03
N LEU A 146 -2.64 -4.92 14.24
CA LEU A 146 -2.51 -3.48 14.47
C LEU A 146 -1.16 -2.94 13.99
N GLY A 147 -0.07 -3.63 14.33
CA GLY A 147 1.26 -3.27 13.86
C GLY A 147 1.36 -3.28 12.33
N THR A 148 0.79 -4.29 11.67
CA THR A 148 0.74 -4.36 10.21
C THR A 148 -0.06 -3.19 9.62
N THR A 149 -1.24 -2.89 10.17
CA THR A 149 -2.09 -1.78 9.73
C THR A 149 -1.37 -0.44 9.88
N ASN A 150 -0.72 -0.21 11.02
CA ASN A 150 0.06 1.01 11.26
C ASN A 150 1.24 1.14 10.28
N LEU A 151 1.92 0.03 9.95
CA LEU A 151 3.00 0.04 8.95
C LEU A 151 2.47 0.40 7.56
N ILE A 152 1.31 -0.12 7.18
CA ILE A 152 0.65 0.23 5.91
C ILE A 152 0.30 1.72 5.91
N LEU A 153 -0.33 2.23 6.96
CA LEU A 153 -0.63 3.66 7.10
C LEU A 153 0.62 4.53 7.00
N GLN A 154 1.70 4.16 7.70
CA GLN A 154 2.98 4.87 7.59
C GLN A 154 3.55 4.82 6.17
N GLN A 155 3.42 3.69 5.48
CA GLN A 155 3.83 3.58 4.09
C GLN A 155 3.00 4.47 3.17
N ILE A 156 1.70 4.56 3.37
CA ILE A 156 0.81 5.46 2.65
C ILE A 156 1.19 6.91 2.95
N LEU A 157 1.30 7.29 4.23
CA LEU A 157 1.65 8.64 4.65
C LEU A 157 3.06 9.07 4.18
N SER A 158 4.04 8.17 4.25
CA SER A 158 5.40 8.45 3.75
C SER A 158 5.48 8.50 2.22
N ARG A 159 4.48 7.98 1.55
CA ARG A 159 4.31 7.95 0.11
C ARG A 159 3.14 8.82 -0.35
N LEU A 160 2.76 9.84 0.42
CA LEU A 160 1.83 10.89 -0.03
C LEU A 160 2.28 11.48 -1.37
N SER A 161 3.60 11.48 -1.65
CA SER A 161 4.15 11.73 -2.99
C SER A 161 3.70 10.73 -4.06
N LEU A 162 3.07 9.60 -3.67
CA LEU A 162 2.44 8.68 -4.62
C LEU A 162 1.25 9.30 -5.34
N LEU A 163 0.52 10.19 -4.66
CA LEU A 163 -0.62 10.91 -5.22
C LEU A 163 -0.28 12.33 -5.63
N ASP A 164 0.96 12.77 -5.37
CA ASP A 164 1.40 14.09 -5.76
C ASP A 164 1.35 14.23 -7.28
N LYS A 165 0.92 15.37 -7.69
CA LYS A 165 0.94 15.82 -9.06
C LYS A 165 2.40 16.04 -9.47
N PRO A 166 2.88 15.49 -10.61
CA PRO A 166 4.23 15.75 -11.09
C PRO A 166 4.46 17.24 -11.29
N ASP A 167 5.65 17.73 -10.95
CA ASP A 167 5.99 19.15 -11.05
C ASP A 167 5.79 19.69 -12.47
N ILE A 168 6.03 18.86 -13.50
CA ILE A 168 5.84 19.21 -14.92
C ILE A 168 4.41 19.63 -15.29
N THR A 169 3.41 19.24 -14.50
CA THR A 169 2.02 19.61 -14.76
C THR A 169 1.72 21.08 -14.40
N TRP A 170 2.56 21.72 -13.58
CA TRP A 170 2.39 23.12 -13.22
C TRP A 170 2.76 24.07 -14.35
N ASP A 171 3.61 23.62 -15.28
CA ASP A 171 4.14 24.45 -16.35
C ASP A 171 3.29 24.39 -17.63
N SER A 172 2.36 23.40 -17.72
CA SER A 172 1.55 23.18 -18.93
C SER A 172 0.11 22.76 -18.62
N PRO A 173 -0.90 23.57 -18.97
CA PRO A 173 -2.31 23.21 -18.85
C PRO A 173 -2.69 21.95 -19.64
N GLU A 174 -1.99 21.66 -20.74
CA GLU A 174 -2.19 20.44 -21.55
C GLU A 174 -1.78 19.20 -20.77
N LEU A 175 -0.61 19.23 -20.12
CA LEU A 175 -0.13 18.15 -19.27
C LEU A 175 -1.02 17.97 -18.04
N GLU A 176 -1.52 19.06 -17.46
CA GLU A 176 -2.47 19.00 -16.35
C GLU A 176 -3.75 18.29 -16.75
N THR A 177 -4.29 18.63 -17.92
CA THR A 177 -5.52 18.03 -18.45
C THR A 177 -5.32 16.53 -18.71
N LEU A 178 -4.22 16.16 -19.37
CA LEU A 178 -3.88 14.76 -19.63
C LEU A 178 -3.76 13.96 -18.33
N PHE A 179 -3.06 14.50 -17.32
CA PHE A 179 -2.91 13.91 -16.00
C PHE A 179 -4.26 13.69 -15.32
N GLY A 180 -5.12 14.70 -15.32
CA GLY A 180 -6.47 14.64 -14.74
C GLY A 180 -7.34 13.58 -15.41
N HIS A 181 -7.30 13.47 -16.73
CA HIS A 181 -8.04 12.44 -17.49
C HIS A 181 -7.53 11.03 -17.16
N MET A 182 -6.22 10.83 -17.12
CA MET A 182 -5.65 9.53 -16.74
C MET A 182 -5.97 9.15 -15.30
N ARG A 183 -5.81 10.06 -14.33
CA ARG A 183 -6.18 9.80 -12.92
C ARG A 183 -7.64 9.39 -12.76
N LYS A 184 -8.53 10.08 -13.47
CA LYS A 184 -9.95 9.79 -13.46
C LYS A 184 -10.25 8.42 -14.08
N MET A 185 -9.62 8.09 -15.20
CA MET A 185 -9.79 6.82 -15.90
C MET A 185 -9.32 5.64 -15.03
N TYR A 186 -8.21 5.80 -14.30
CA TYR A 186 -7.70 4.80 -13.35
C TYR A 186 -8.37 4.85 -11.97
N GLU A 187 -9.35 5.74 -11.77
CA GLU A 187 -10.11 5.94 -10.52
C GLU A 187 -9.21 6.09 -9.28
N LEU A 188 -7.99 6.67 -9.45
CA LEU A 188 -6.97 6.65 -8.42
C LEU A 188 -7.43 7.28 -7.10
N ASP A 189 -8.17 8.38 -7.16
CA ASP A 189 -8.64 9.09 -5.97
C ASP A 189 -9.73 8.30 -5.23
N ASP A 190 -10.62 7.62 -5.96
CA ASP A 190 -11.68 6.80 -5.37
C ASP A 190 -11.12 5.52 -4.76
N ARG A 191 -10.20 4.86 -5.46
CA ARG A 191 -9.51 3.67 -4.96
C ARG A 191 -8.71 3.99 -3.69
N PHE A 192 -8.01 5.11 -3.67
CA PHE A 192 -7.25 5.52 -2.50
C PHE A 192 -8.16 5.80 -1.29
N ARG A 193 -9.26 6.54 -1.48
CA ARG A 193 -10.27 6.78 -0.43
C ARG A 193 -10.87 5.47 0.10
N ALA A 194 -11.14 4.51 -0.79
CA ALA A 194 -11.61 3.19 -0.38
C ALA A 194 -10.60 2.43 0.50
N VAL A 195 -9.31 2.53 0.17
CA VAL A 195 -8.22 1.98 1.00
C VAL A 195 -8.17 2.63 2.37
N GLU A 196 -8.23 3.97 2.45
CA GLU A 196 -8.25 4.70 3.74
C GLU A 196 -9.42 4.26 4.60
N PHE A 197 -10.63 4.23 4.04
CA PHE A 197 -11.82 3.77 4.76
C PHE A 197 -11.69 2.33 5.29
N LYS A 198 -11.14 1.42 4.49
CA LYS A 198 -10.88 0.03 4.91
C LYS A 198 -9.85 -0.03 6.06
N LEU A 199 -8.80 0.78 6.01
CA LEU A 199 -7.78 0.84 7.05
C LEU A 199 -8.32 1.39 8.37
N ASP A 200 -9.15 2.42 8.33
CA ASP A 200 -9.82 2.96 9.51
C ASP A 200 -10.74 1.90 10.14
N SER A 201 -11.53 1.21 9.31
CA SER A 201 -12.38 0.10 9.78
C SER A 201 -11.57 -1.02 10.45
N ILE A 202 -10.40 -1.37 9.92
CA ILE A 202 -9.49 -2.34 10.52
C ILE A 202 -8.98 -1.86 11.88
N GLN A 203 -8.61 -0.59 11.99
CA GLN A 203 -8.13 -0.02 13.25
C GLN A 203 -9.21 -0.06 14.34
N ASP A 204 -10.41 0.34 14.01
CA ASP A 204 -11.51 0.41 14.97
C ASP A 204 -11.95 -0.99 15.44
N ASN A 205 -12.08 -1.93 14.50
CA ASN A 205 -12.33 -3.32 14.85
C ASN A 205 -11.21 -3.89 15.73
N SER A 206 -9.95 -3.56 15.46
CA SER A 206 -8.80 -4.01 16.26
C SER A 206 -8.87 -3.49 17.69
N LYS A 207 -9.19 -2.19 17.87
CA LYS A 207 -9.36 -1.56 19.19
C LYS A 207 -10.50 -2.23 19.96
N ALA A 208 -11.64 -2.47 19.31
CA ALA A 208 -12.79 -3.14 19.91
C ALA A 208 -12.43 -4.56 20.40
N LEU A 209 -11.75 -5.35 19.58
CA LEU A 209 -11.34 -6.70 19.96
C LEU A 209 -10.30 -6.69 21.09
N LEU A 210 -9.39 -5.72 21.12
CA LEU A 210 -8.42 -5.58 22.21
C LEU A 210 -9.09 -5.21 23.52
N SER A 211 -10.11 -4.33 23.52
CA SER A 211 -10.87 -3.97 24.72
C SER A 211 -11.59 -5.19 25.30
N ILE A 212 -12.20 -6.03 24.46
CA ILE A 212 -12.84 -7.29 24.90
C ILE A 212 -11.81 -8.22 25.57
N LEU A 213 -10.61 -8.34 25.03
CA LEU A 213 -9.56 -9.18 25.64
C LEU A 213 -9.07 -8.62 26.97
N GLN A 214 -8.97 -7.29 27.11
CA GLN A 214 -8.58 -6.65 28.35
C GLN A 214 -9.63 -6.87 29.45
N THR A 215 -10.91 -6.67 29.12
CA THR A 215 -12.01 -6.91 30.05
C THR A 215 -12.00 -8.34 30.60
N ARG A 216 -11.89 -9.34 29.72
CA ARG A 216 -11.82 -10.76 30.15
C ARG A 216 -10.61 -11.07 31.04
N ARG A 217 -9.49 -10.40 30.85
CA ARG A 217 -8.33 -10.54 31.72
C ARG A 217 -8.58 -9.94 33.11
N SER A 218 -9.24 -8.79 33.16
CA SER A 218 -9.63 -8.14 34.41
C SER A 218 -10.61 -9.00 35.21
N GLU A 219 -11.66 -9.52 34.57
CA GLU A 219 -12.64 -10.40 35.20
C GLU A 219 -11.99 -11.66 35.81
N ARG A 220 -11.03 -12.27 35.13
CA ARG A 220 -10.29 -13.44 35.69
C ARG A 220 -9.48 -13.08 36.93
N LEU A 221 -8.81 -11.92 36.92
CA LEU A 221 -8.05 -11.46 38.10
C LEU A 221 -8.99 -11.17 39.29
N GLU A 222 -10.13 -10.59 39.01
CA GLU A 222 -11.15 -10.32 40.03
C GLU A 222 -11.67 -11.61 40.67
N ILE A 223 -11.98 -12.64 39.86
CA ILE A 223 -12.40 -13.98 40.37
C ILE A 223 -11.30 -14.60 41.23
N ILE A 224 -10.02 -14.47 40.82
CA ILE A 224 -8.89 -15.02 41.61
C ILE A 224 -8.78 -14.26 42.94
N ILE A 225 -8.93 -12.95 42.97
CA ILE A 225 -8.88 -12.16 44.20
C ILE A 225 -10.03 -12.54 45.14
N VAL A 226 -11.26 -12.67 44.61
CA VAL A 226 -12.42 -13.11 45.39
C VAL A 226 -12.19 -14.53 45.97
N ALA A 227 -11.64 -15.43 45.18
CA ALA A 227 -11.34 -16.80 45.65
C ALA A 227 -10.29 -16.80 46.77
N LEU A 228 -9.23 -15.96 46.66
CA LEU A 228 -8.21 -15.81 47.72
C LEU A 228 -8.80 -15.27 49.02
N ILE A 229 -9.64 -14.22 48.94
CA ILE A 229 -10.33 -13.63 50.10
C ILE A 229 -11.21 -14.71 50.77
N LEU A 230 -11.93 -15.51 49.98
CA LEU A 230 -12.78 -16.54 50.51
C LEU A 230 -11.98 -17.63 51.24
N ILE A 231 -10.83 -18.04 50.71
CA ILE A 231 -9.92 -18.97 51.37
C ILE A 231 -9.41 -18.37 52.68
N GLU A 232 -9.00 -17.11 52.69
CA GLU A 232 -8.54 -16.42 53.90
C GLU A 232 -9.60 -16.38 55.00
N VAL A 233 -10.84 -16.03 54.62
CA VAL A 233 -11.97 -16.03 55.57
C VAL A 233 -12.22 -17.42 56.14
N VAL A 234 -12.18 -18.48 55.31
CA VAL A 234 -12.34 -19.88 55.78
C VAL A 234 -11.23 -20.25 56.75
N LEU A 235 -9.99 -19.93 56.47
CA LEU A 235 -8.85 -20.23 57.34
C LEU A 235 -8.99 -19.45 58.68
N PHE A 236 -9.38 -18.17 58.62
CA PHE A 236 -9.61 -17.37 59.80
C PHE A 236 -10.71 -17.96 60.72
N VAL A 237 -11.85 -18.36 60.14
CA VAL A 237 -12.94 -19.02 60.87
C VAL A 237 -12.48 -20.34 61.47
N TYR A 238 -11.71 -21.16 60.72
CA TYR A 238 -11.14 -22.43 61.24
C TYR A 238 -10.22 -22.20 62.44
N GLU A 239 -9.37 -21.18 62.40
CA GLU A 239 -8.47 -20.83 63.49
C GLU A 239 -9.21 -20.31 64.74
N LEU A 240 -10.34 -19.62 64.55
CA LEU A 240 -11.14 -19.13 65.65
C LEU A 240 -11.86 -20.24 66.46
N PHE A 241 -12.15 -21.36 65.81
CA PHE A 241 -12.83 -22.50 66.42
C PHE A 241 -11.88 -23.63 66.91
N ARG A 242 -10.57 -23.45 66.69
CA ARG A 242 -9.53 -24.35 67.17
C ARG A 242 -8.94 -23.85 68.50
#